data_95c2a096777673a8398a3ae0e39ad744
#
_entry.id   95c2a096777673a8398a3ae0e39ad744
#
_cell.length_a   1.000
_cell.length_b   1.000
_cell.length_c   1.000
_cell.angle_alpha   90.00
_cell.angle_beta   90.00
_cell.angle_gamma   90.00
#
_symmetry.space_group_name_H-M   'P 1'
#
loop_
_entity.id
_entity.type
_entity.pdbx_description
1 polymer ?
#
loop_
_entity_poly.entity_id
_entity_poly.type
_entity_poly.pdbx_seq_one_letter_code
_entity_poly.pdbx_strand_id
1 'polypeptide(L)'
;MGSNLKEKIFRVRVEEHPLLPAIREVCIRMQALETQFAMESDSDLVEACIYEMKALRAQYRFLLRRAKEMGLTGVLPMREELF
;
A
#
# COMPACT_ATOMS: atom_id res chain seq x y z
N MET A 1 1.48 27.09 -20.27
CA MET A 1 2.66 26.77 -19.44
C MET A 1 2.46 27.04 -17.96
N GLY A 2 1.61 27.95 -17.55
CA GLY A 2 1.32 28.19 -16.15
C GLY A 2 0.65 27.03 -15.43
N SER A 3 -0.06 26.18 -16.14
CA SER A 3 -0.73 25.02 -15.58
C SER A 3 0.24 23.99 -15.05
N ASN A 4 1.43 23.85 -15.66
CA ASN A 4 2.42 22.86 -15.26
C ASN A 4 3.03 23.11 -13.87
N LEU A 5 3.10 24.38 -13.48
CA LEU A 5 3.65 24.73 -12.18
C LEU A 5 2.73 24.26 -11.05
N LYS A 6 1.42 24.48 -11.20
CA LYS A 6 0.45 24.03 -10.20
C LYS A 6 0.42 22.52 -10.09
N GLU A 7 0.50 21.82 -11.21
CA GLU A 7 0.54 20.36 -11.24
C GLU A 7 1.79 19.82 -10.55
N LYS A 8 2.94 20.46 -10.79
CA LYS A 8 4.20 20.06 -10.15
C LYS A 8 4.15 20.28 -8.63
N ILE A 9 3.62 21.41 -8.20
CA ILE A 9 3.48 21.71 -6.77
C ILE A 9 2.54 20.70 -6.11
N PHE A 10 1.39 20.42 -6.76
CA PHE A 10 0.45 19.43 -6.25
C PHE A 10 1.10 18.06 -6.11
N ARG A 11 1.83 17.63 -7.16
CA ARG A 11 2.49 16.33 -7.18
C ARG A 11 3.54 16.20 -6.07
N VAL A 12 4.35 17.24 -5.87
CA VAL A 12 5.35 17.25 -4.80
C VAL A 12 4.68 17.11 -3.43
N ARG A 13 3.61 17.88 -3.19
CA ARG A 13 2.88 17.81 -1.91
C ARG A 13 2.28 16.42 -1.67
N VAL A 14 1.73 15.82 -2.71
CA VAL A 14 1.13 14.50 -2.63
C VAL A 14 2.20 13.44 -2.37
N GLU A 15 3.33 13.52 -3.07
CA GLU A 15 4.43 12.57 -2.92
C GLU A 15 5.08 12.64 -1.52
N GLU A 16 5.03 13.80 -0.89
CA GLU A 16 5.57 13.99 0.46
C GLU A 16 4.56 13.64 1.56
N HIS A 17 3.32 13.34 1.20
CA HIS A 17 2.30 13.05 2.18
C HIS A 17 2.63 11.75 2.93
N PRO A 18 2.53 11.74 4.28
CA PRO A 18 2.95 10.58 5.08
C PRO A 18 2.16 9.29 4.80
N LEU A 19 0.98 9.37 4.18
CA LEU A 19 0.24 8.17 3.79
C LEU A 19 0.94 7.36 2.69
N LEU A 20 1.68 8.03 1.79
CA LEU A 20 2.32 7.34 0.68
C LEU A 20 3.42 6.39 1.15
N PRO A 21 4.38 6.81 2.01
CA PRO A 21 5.36 5.87 2.53
C PRO A 21 4.71 4.76 3.37
N ALA A 22 3.64 5.05 4.09
CA ALA A 22 2.91 4.03 4.85
C ALA A 22 2.30 2.97 3.92
N ILE A 23 1.71 3.39 2.81
CA ILE A 23 1.14 2.47 1.81
C ILE A 23 2.25 1.63 1.18
N ARG A 24 3.37 2.25 0.81
CA ARG A 24 4.51 1.53 0.24
C ARG A 24 5.04 0.48 1.20
N GLU A 25 5.16 0.82 2.46
CA GLU A 25 5.66 -0.11 3.48
C GLU A 25 4.75 -1.32 3.59
N VAL A 26 3.44 -1.12 3.63
CA VAL A 26 2.48 -2.22 3.67
C VAL A 26 2.61 -3.09 2.43
N CYS A 27 2.73 -2.50 1.25
CA CYS A 27 2.91 -3.26 0.00
C CYS A 27 4.19 -4.09 0.02
N ILE A 28 5.30 -3.52 0.50
CA ILE A 28 6.58 -4.22 0.61
C ILE A 28 6.46 -5.41 1.56
N ARG A 29 5.80 -5.21 2.69
CA ARG A 29 5.59 -6.27 3.69
C ARG A 29 4.72 -7.40 3.13
N MET A 30 3.67 -7.05 2.38
CA MET A 30 2.83 -8.05 1.73
C MET A 30 3.61 -8.88 0.71
N GLN A 31 4.48 -8.25 -0.08
CA GLN A 31 5.33 -8.97 -1.04
C GLN A 31 6.30 -9.90 -0.34
N ALA A 32 6.94 -9.42 0.73
CA ALA A 32 7.86 -10.24 1.52
C ALA A 32 7.14 -11.44 2.13
N LEU A 33 5.92 -11.23 2.61
CA LEU A 33 5.12 -12.27 3.21
C LEU A 33 4.65 -13.31 2.18
N GLU A 34 4.30 -12.88 0.97
CA GLU A 34 3.96 -13.77 -0.14
C GLU A 34 5.14 -14.71 -0.45
N THR A 35 6.35 -14.15 -0.49
CA THR A 35 7.56 -14.94 -0.72
C THR A 35 7.80 -15.94 0.41
N GLN A 36 7.66 -15.50 1.65
CA GLN A 36 7.80 -16.38 2.82
C GLN A 36 6.77 -17.51 2.78
N PHE A 37 5.52 -17.19 2.49
CA PHE A 37 4.44 -18.16 2.41
C PHE A 37 4.73 -19.24 1.36
N ALA A 38 5.26 -18.83 0.20
CA ALA A 38 5.56 -19.77 -0.87
C ALA A 38 6.67 -20.76 -0.49
N MET A 39 7.55 -20.38 0.43
CA MET A 39 8.69 -21.20 0.85
C MET A 39 8.45 -21.96 2.15
N GLU A 40 7.37 -21.64 2.87
CA GLU A 40 7.12 -22.20 4.19
C GLU A 40 6.43 -23.54 4.09
N SER A 41 6.87 -24.50 4.90
CA SER A 41 6.29 -25.84 4.94
C SER A 41 5.69 -26.18 6.32
N ASP A 42 6.04 -25.46 7.38
CA ASP A 42 5.49 -25.69 8.69
C ASP A 42 4.07 -25.16 8.78
N SER A 43 3.15 -26.01 9.24
CA SER A 43 1.72 -25.65 9.25
C SER A 43 1.39 -24.48 10.17
N ASP A 44 2.06 -24.36 11.31
CA ASP A 44 1.82 -23.25 12.23
C ASP A 44 2.33 -21.94 11.65
N LEU A 45 3.49 -21.99 10.98
CA LEU A 45 4.05 -20.80 10.34
C LEU A 45 3.26 -20.39 9.10
N VAL A 46 2.71 -21.37 8.35
CA VAL A 46 1.78 -21.08 7.25
C VAL A 46 0.55 -20.36 7.78
N GLU A 47 -0.03 -20.84 8.88
CA GLU A 47 -1.19 -20.20 9.49
C GLU A 47 -0.85 -18.78 9.95
N ALA A 48 0.31 -18.57 10.56
CA ALA A 48 0.76 -17.24 10.97
C ALA A 48 0.86 -16.30 9.79
N CYS A 49 1.40 -16.77 8.64
CA CYS A 49 1.48 -15.97 7.41
C CYS A 49 0.10 -15.57 6.92
N ILE A 50 -0.88 -16.46 7.00
CA ILE A 50 -2.26 -16.17 6.58
C ILE A 50 -2.85 -15.03 7.43
N TYR A 51 -2.68 -15.10 8.75
CA TYR A 51 -3.19 -14.05 9.65
C TYR A 51 -2.48 -12.72 9.43
N GLU A 52 -1.16 -12.75 9.25
CA GLU A 52 -0.40 -11.54 8.94
C GLU A 52 -0.86 -10.91 7.62
N MET A 53 -1.09 -11.73 6.60
CA MET A 53 -1.58 -11.24 5.32
C MET A 53 -2.95 -10.59 5.46
N LYS A 54 -3.85 -11.20 6.23
CA LYS A 54 -5.16 -10.61 6.51
C LYS A 54 -5.05 -9.24 7.18
N ALA A 55 -4.14 -9.13 8.15
CA ALA A 55 -3.90 -7.87 8.86
C ALA A 55 -3.36 -6.81 7.91
N LEU A 56 -2.38 -7.15 7.08
CA LEU A 56 -1.78 -6.23 6.12
C LEU A 56 -2.79 -5.77 5.07
N ARG A 57 -3.63 -6.67 4.58
CA ARG A 57 -4.70 -6.31 3.64
C ARG A 57 -5.69 -5.32 4.25
N ALA A 58 -6.05 -5.52 5.52
CA ALA A 58 -6.93 -4.60 6.22
C ALA A 58 -6.30 -3.22 6.37
N GLN A 59 -5.00 -3.17 6.74
CA GLN A 59 -4.25 -1.92 6.80
C GLN A 59 -4.20 -1.23 5.44
N TYR A 60 -3.94 -1.99 4.38
CA TYR A 60 -3.89 -1.47 3.02
C TYR A 60 -5.22 -0.82 2.63
N ARG A 61 -6.33 -1.52 2.88
CA ARG A 61 -7.67 -0.98 2.59
C ARG A 61 -7.95 0.30 3.36
N PHE A 62 -7.58 0.33 4.63
CA PHE A 62 -7.73 1.53 5.46
C PHE A 62 -6.95 2.70 4.89
N LEU A 63 -5.67 2.48 4.57
CA LEU A 63 -4.80 3.53 4.03
C LEU A 63 -5.31 4.05 2.69
N LEU A 64 -5.81 3.15 1.83
CA LEU A 64 -6.39 3.56 0.54
C LEU A 64 -7.63 4.42 0.72
N ARG A 65 -8.51 4.07 1.66
CA ARG A 65 -9.68 4.89 1.94
C ARG A 65 -9.28 6.28 2.41
N ARG A 66 -8.31 6.34 3.31
CA ARG A 66 -7.79 7.63 3.78
C ARG A 66 -7.22 8.46 2.63
N ALA A 67 -6.45 7.81 1.76
CA ALA A 67 -5.87 8.48 0.60
C ALA A 67 -6.95 9.01 -0.35
N LYS A 68 -8.02 8.23 -0.58
CA LYS A 68 -9.14 8.68 -1.40
C LYS A 68 -9.84 9.88 -0.79
N GLU A 69 -10.07 9.85 0.52
CA GLU A 69 -10.68 10.97 1.24
C GLU A 69 -9.86 12.25 1.11
N MET A 70 -8.55 12.10 0.99
CA MET A 70 -7.62 13.22 0.87
C MET A 70 -7.29 13.59 -0.58
N GLY A 71 -7.89 12.91 -1.56
CA GLY A 71 -7.67 13.20 -2.97
C GLY A 71 -6.34 12.73 -3.52
N LEU A 72 -5.73 11.71 -2.91
CA LEU A 72 -4.40 11.24 -3.30
C LEU A 72 -4.40 10.06 -4.27
N THR A 73 -5.56 9.69 -4.81
CA THR A 73 -5.72 8.47 -5.62
C THR A 73 -4.90 8.45 -6.90
N GLY A 74 -4.56 9.62 -7.46
CA GLY A 74 -3.83 9.70 -8.72
C GLY A 74 -2.38 9.23 -8.66
N VAL A 75 -1.82 9.01 -7.47
CA VAL A 75 -0.42 8.63 -7.28
C VAL A 75 -0.25 7.32 -6.53
N LEU A 76 -1.34 6.61 -6.28
CA LEU A 76 -1.30 5.35 -5.51
C LEU A 76 -0.96 4.17 -6.41
N PRO A 77 -0.14 3.21 -5.91
CA PRO A 77 0.02 1.94 -6.60
C PRO A 77 -1.28 1.15 -6.49
N MET A 78 -1.94 0.94 -7.62
CA MET A 78 -3.21 0.21 -7.67
C MET A 78 -2.92 -1.26 -7.89
N ARG A 79 -3.24 -2.07 -6.89
CA ARG A 79 -3.15 -3.53 -7.00
C ARG A 79 -4.57 -4.08 -6.87
N GLU A 80 -5.23 -4.22 -8.00
CA GLU A 80 -6.63 -4.61 -8.05
C GLU A 80 -6.89 -5.98 -7.40
N GLU A 81 -5.94 -6.87 -7.46
CA GLU A 81 -6.07 -8.21 -6.88
C GLU A 81 -6.19 -8.21 -5.35
N LEU A 82 -5.99 -7.07 -4.70
CA LEU A 82 -6.13 -6.94 -3.25
C LEU A 82 -7.50 -6.51 -2.79
N PHE A 83 -8.40 -6.29 -3.73
CA PHE A 83 -9.77 -5.84 -3.43
C PHE A 83 -10.81 -6.90 -3.65
#